data_36fc0879079f97885b4eb913ce0017d5
#
_entry.id   36fc0879079f97885b4eb913ce0017d5
#
_cell.length_a   1.000
_cell.length_b   1.000
_cell.length_c   1.000
_cell.angle_alpha   90.00
_cell.angle_beta   90.00
_cell.angle_gamma   90.00
#
_symmetry.space_group_name_H-M   'P 1'
#
loop_
_entity.id
_entity.type
_entity.pdbx_description
1 polymer ?
#
loop_
_entity_poly.entity_id
_entity_poly.type
_entity_poly.pdbx_seq_one_letter_code
_entity_poly.pdbx_strand_id
1 'polypeptide(L)'
;MLIICYIKKMTELLSQKMKAPAYEKLGEYFNVETNEFVFSLSDQPSVEDFERIIQENTIVVAECVLNTNENFPGQKKKDGTLKKQRELYDPENNEEYKGKKVDYIKRSDEWCDKDNEWLYLITYNNRIVKIGMTISSLEDRYKSYSCGTTRAMEKGSCSTTNYIITECNFNAVKKGLKVEILGIKCPFEKKEITRYGVTKICKMSSVRDQETMITECFRNTYNQKPVLCVQEGK
;
A
#
# COMPACT_ATOMS: atom_id res chain seq x y z
N MET A 1 -2.10 -11.09 -37.39
CA MET A 1 -3.54 -11.42 -37.21
C MET A 1 -3.78 -12.45 -36.08
N LEU A 2 -2.96 -13.49 -35.93
CA LEU A 2 -3.08 -14.49 -34.83
C LEU A 2 -2.85 -13.92 -33.42
N ILE A 3 -1.89 -13.03 -33.24
CA ILE A 3 -1.54 -12.43 -31.94
C ILE A 3 -2.69 -11.54 -31.42
N ILE A 4 -3.30 -10.74 -32.29
CA ILE A 4 -4.44 -9.88 -31.91
C ILE A 4 -5.66 -10.72 -31.52
N CYS A 5 -5.89 -11.85 -32.17
CA CYS A 5 -6.96 -12.78 -31.84
C CYS A 5 -6.71 -13.51 -30.51
N TYR A 6 -5.43 -13.81 -30.18
CA TYR A 6 -5.04 -14.44 -28.92
C TYR A 6 -5.18 -13.46 -27.76
N ILE A 7 -4.73 -12.21 -27.92
CA ILE A 7 -4.91 -11.14 -26.95
C ILE A 7 -6.39 -10.87 -26.67
N LYS A 8 -7.22 -10.78 -27.71
CA LYS A 8 -8.66 -10.57 -27.58
C LYS A 8 -9.36 -11.72 -26.85
N LYS A 9 -8.98 -12.96 -27.15
CA LYS A 9 -9.52 -14.17 -26.50
C LYS A 9 -9.04 -14.31 -25.06
N MET A 10 -7.80 -13.91 -24.74
CA MET A 10 -7.27 -13.81 -23.38
C MET A 10 -8.00 -12.70 -22.60
N THR A 11 -8.23 -11.54 -23.20
CA THR A 11 -8.96 -10.43 -22.57
C THR A 11 -10.42 -10.83 -22.29
N GLU A 12 -11.09 -11.55 -23.19
CA GLU A 12 -12.45 -12.07 -22.98
C GLU A 12 -12.51 -13.19 -21.93
N LEU A 13 -11.55 -14.11 -21.90
CA LEU A 13 -11.47 -15.16 -20.86
C LEU A 13 -11.11 -14.58 -19.48
N LEU A 14 -10.26 -13.54 -19.44
CA LEU A 14 -9.92 -12.80 -18.24
C LEU A 14 -11.14 -12.00 -17.75
N SER A 15 -11.90 -11.35 -18.64
CA SER A 15 -13.09 -10.59 -18.28
C SER A 15 -14.22 -11.44 -17.69
N GLN A 16 -14.31 -12.72 -18.06
CA GLN A 16 -15.32 -13.64 -17.51
C GLN A 16 -14.96 -14.21 -16.14
N LYS A 17 -13.67 -14.26 -15.74
CA LYS A 17 -13.19 -14.80 -14.44
C LYS A 17 -12.79 -13.75 -13.41
N MET A 18 -12.68 -12.50 -13.81
CA MET A 18 -12.15 -11.42 -12.95
C MET A 18 -13.29 -10.51 -12.53
N LYS A 19 -13.17 -9.94 -11.34
CA LYS A 19 -13.97 -8.77 -10.98
C LYS A 19 -13.52 -7.64 -11.92
N ALA A 20 -14.13 -7.58 -13.13
CA ALA A 20 -13.91 -6.52 -14.12
C ALA A 20 -13.70 -5.11 -13.48
N PRO A 21 -14.41 -4.74 -12.39
CA PRO A 21 -14.23 -3.47 -11.70
C PRO A 21 -12.82 -3.18 -11.20
N ALA A 22 -11.97 -4.18 -10.91
CA ALA A 22 -10.65 -3.92 -10.31
C ALA A 22 -9.61 -3.51 -11.35
N TYR A 23 -9.68 -4.04 -12.57
CA TYR A 23 -8.79 -3.67 -13.66
C TYR A 23 -9.20 -2.36 -14.31
N GLU A 24 -10.50 -2.15 -14.52
CA GLU A 24 -11.06 -0.87 -14.96
C GLU A 24 -10.64 0.22 -13.97
N LYS A 25 -10.77 -0.07 -12.67
CA LYS A 25 -10.39 0.86 -11.62
C LYS A 25 -8.87 1.08 -11.52
N LEU A 26 -8.03 0.10 -11.85
CA LEU A 26 -6.58 0.33 -11.95
C LEU A 26 -6.27 1.32 -13.08
N GLY A 27 -6.99 1.25 -14.21
CA GLY A 27 -6.85 2.18 -15.33
C GLY A 27 -7.09 3.65 -14.98
N GLU A 28 -7.81 3.95 -13.89
CA GLU A 28 -7.96 5.31 -13.35
C GLU A 28 -6.66 5.89 -12.77
N TYR A 29 -5.69 5.04 -12.43
CA TYR A 29 -4.44 5.40 -11.77
C TYR A 29 -3.20 5.11 -12.61
N PHE A 30 -3.24 4.04 -13.40
CA PHE A 30 -2.12 3.58 -14.18
C PHE A 30 -2.59 3.00 -15.51
N ASN A 31 -2.10 3.59 -16.62
CA ASN A 31 -2.35 3.08 -17.96
C ASN A 31 -1.33 1.98 -18.29
N VAL A 32 -1.81 0.74 -18.40
CA VAL A 32 -0.97 -0.44 -18.65
C VAL A 32 -0.39 -0.42 -20.08
N GLU A 33 -1.13 0.15 -21.06
CA GLU A 33 -0.72 0.18 -22.47
C GLU A 33 0.43 1.18 -22.69
N THR A 34 0.33 2.38 -22.10
CA THR A 34 1.38 3.39 -22.21
C THR A 34 2.45 3.24 -21.11
N ASN A 35 2.20 2.36 -20.14
CA ASN A 35 3.04 2.18 -18.95
C ASN A 35 3.25 3.51 -18.17
N GLU A 36 2.20 4.33 -18.01
CA GLU A 36 2.27 5.64 -17.37
C GLU A 36 1.22 5.81 -16.27
N PHE A 37 1.51 6.62 -15.25
CA PHE A 37 0.51 7.07 -14.30
C PHE A 37 -0.46 8.04 -15.00
N VAL A 38 -1.75 7.91 -14.69
CA VAL A 38 -2.80 8.80 -15.21
C VAL A 38 -2.77 10.17 -14.52
N PHE A 39 -2.08 10.27 -13.38
CA PHE A 39 -1.91 11.51 -12.64
C PHE A 39 -0.48 12.04 -12.75
N SER A 40 -0.34 13.37 -12.63
CA SER A 40 0.96 14.01 -12.53
C SER A 40 1.49 13.96 -11.09
N LEU A 41 2.69 13.44 -10.90
CA LEU A 41 3.33 13.39 -9.59
C LEU A 41 3.71 14.79 -9.08
N SER A 42 4.03 15.74 -9.98
CA SER A 42 4.33 17.12 -9.62
C SER A 42 3.13 17.86 -9.00
N ASP A 43 1.92 17.43 -9.31
CA ASP A 43 0.69 18.04 -8.79
C ASP A 43 0.36 17.55 -7.37
N GLN A 44 1.07 16.51 -6.90
CA GLN A 44 0.89 16.01 -5.55
C GLN A 44 1.74 16.84 -4.55
N PRO A 45 1.19 17.14 -3.35
CA PRO A 45 1.93 17.87 -2.32
C PRO A 45 3.19 17.12 -1.85
N SER A 46 4.22 17.88 -1.48
CA SER A 46 5.38 17.31 -0.79
C SER A 46 5.06 16.97 0.66
N VAL A 47 5.87 16.09 1.25
CA VAL A 47 5.75 15.74 2.67
C VAL A 47 6.01 16.99 3.53
N GLU A 48 7.06 17.75 3.25
CA GLU A 48 7.44 18.93 4.02
C GLU A 48 6.35 20.02 4.02
N ASP A 49 5.68 20.22 2.88
CA ASP A 49 4.57 21.17 2.80
C ASP A 49 3.41 20.71 3.66
N PHE A 50 3.12 19.41 3.66
CA PHE A 50 2.03 18.84 4.42
C PHE A 50 2.32 18.80 5.91
N GLU A 51 3.54 18.43 6.33
CA GLU A 51 3.97 18.46 7.74
C GLU A 51 3.82 19.85 8.36
N ARG A 52 4.14 20.92 7.61
CA ARG A 52 3.93 22.29 8.07
C ARG A 52 2.46 22.63 8.32
N ILE A 53 1.56 22.03 7.55
CA ILE A 53 0.11 22.26 7.66
C ILE A 53 -0.47 21.50 8.85
N ILE A 54 -0.14 20.23 9.00
CA ILE A 54 -0.65 19.38 10.09
C ILE A 54 0.08 19.64 11.41
N GLN A 55 1.21 20.35 11.40
CA GLN A 55 2.08 20.61 12.54
C GLN A 55 2.58 19.33 13.23
N GLU A 56 2.76 18.27 12.45
CA GLU A 56 3.20 16.94 12.89
C GLU A 56 4.36 16.48 12.01
N ASN A 57 5.34 15.79 12.63
CA ASN A 57 6.44 15.17 11.88
C ASN A 57 6.10 13.74 11.52
N THR A 58 6.45 13.34 10.32
CA THR A 58 6.34 11.96 9.88
C THR A 58 7.66 11.20 10.10
N ILE A 59 7.57 9.89 10.26
CA ILE A 59 8.74 9.01 10.43
C ILE A 59 8.78 8.06 9.23
N VAL A 60 9.90 8.02 8.50
CA VAL A 60 10.11 7.00 7.46
C VAL A 60 10.25 5.63 8.13
N VAL A 61 9.25 4.78 7.99
CA VAL A 61 9.18 3.48 8.67
C VAL A 61 9.55 2.32 7.77
N ALA A 62 9.33 2.42 6.46
CA ALA A 62 9.71 1.41 5.48
C ALA A 62 9.86 2.01 4.08
N GLU A 63 10.50 1.22 3.21
CA GLU A 63 10.65 1.50 1.79
C GLU A 63 10.11 0.31 0.98
N CYS A 64 9.33 0.59 -0.05
CA CYS A 64 8.85 -0.41 -0.99
C CYS A 64 9.92 -0.68 -2.05
N VAL A 65 10.22 -1.95 -2.27
CA VAL A 65 11.22 -2.40 -3.25
C VAL A 65 10.68 -3.56 -4.08
N LEU A 66 11.31 -3.86 -5.20
CA LEU A 66 11.00 -5.07 -5.96
C LEU A 66 11.32 -6.32 -5.15
N ASN A 67 10.43 -7.31 -5.20
CA ASN A 67 10.62 -8.61 -4.53
C ASN A 67 11.56 -9.52 -5.35
N THR A 68 12.80 -9.08 -5.52
CA THR A 68 13.86 -9.76 -6.29
C THR A 68 14.84 -10.47 -5.39
N ASN A 69 15.72 -11.30 -5.98
CA ASN A 69 16.80 -11.95 -5.24
C ASN A 69 17.86 -10.95 -4.72
N GLU A 70 18.02 -9.83 -5.37
CA GLU A 70 18.90 -8.74 -4.93
C GLU A 70 18.44 -8.14 -3.59
N ASN A 71 17.14 -7.81 -3.49
CA ASN A 71 16.58 -7.22 -2.28
C ASN A 71 16.31 -8.24 -1.16
N PHE A 72 16.05 -9.50 -1.54
CA PHE A 72 15.71 -10.58 -0.60
C PHE A 72 16.52 -11.84 -0.90
N PRO A 73 17.86 -11.81 -0.71
CA PRO A 73 18.70 -12.96 -0.96
C PRO A 73 18.27 -14.14 -0.09
N GLY A 74 18.35 -15.34 -0.66
CA GLY A 74 17.84 -16.57 -0.06
C GLY A 74 18.27 -16.76 1.40
N GLN A 75 17.30 -16.79 2.28
CA GLN A 75 17.51 -17.00 3.72
C GLN A 75 17.83 -18.47 4.00
N LYS A 76 18.90 -18.72 4.77
CA LYS A 76 19.21 -20.05 5.28
C LYS A 76 18.35 -20.38 6.51
N LYS A 77 17.94 -21.63 6.65
CA LYS A 77 17.38 -22.16 7.90
C LYS A 77 18.50 -22.27 8.94
N LYS A 78 18.11 -22.52 10.22
CA LYS A 78 19.10 -22.72 11.31
C LYS A 78 20.07 -23.90 11.06
N ASP A 79 19.65 -24.87 10.25
CA ASP A 79 20.45 -26.05 9.84
C ASP A 79 21.37 -25.78 8.62
N GLY A 80 21.44 -24.52 8.15
CA GLY A 80 22.25 -24.14 7.00
C GLY A 80 21.62 -24.39 5.63
N THR A 81 20.49 -25.12 5.54
CA THR A 81 19.76 -25.33 4.29
C THR A 81 19.04 -24.07 3.86
N LEU A 82 18.95 -23.81 2.55
CA LEU A 82 18.17 -22.69 2.04
C LEU A 82 16.70 -22.87 2.42
N LYS A 83 16.08 -21.84 2.97
CA LYS A 83 14.62 -21.79 3.06
C LYS A 83 14.07 -21.97 1.65
N LYS A 84 12.94 -22.71 1.54
CA LYS A 84 12.22 -22.86 0.27
C LYS A 84 12.17 -21.49 -0.40
N GLN A 85 12.78 -21.40 -1.58
CA GLN A 85 12.96 -20.13 -2.27
C GLN A 85 11.59 -19.46 -2.38
N ARG A 86 11.47 -18.23 -1.91
CA ARG A 86 10.29 -17.40 -2.19
C ARG A 86 10.15 -17.36 -3.70
N GLU A 87 8.94 -17.44 -4.17
CA GLU A 87 8.66 -17.10 -5.56
C GLU A 87 8.99 -15.61 -5.73
N LEU A 88 10.15 -15.33 -6.31
CA LEU A 88 10.69 -13.97 -6.49
C LEU A 88 10.28 -13.44 -7.86
N TYR A 89 10.13 -12.13 -7.94
CA TYR A 89 9.93 -11.46 -9.21
C TYR A 89 11.27 -11.34 -9.94
N ASP A 90 11.31 -11.77 -11.20
CA ASP A 90 12.47 -11.62 -12.10
C ASP A 90 12.10 -10.59 -13.18
N PRO A 91 12.72 -9.39 -13.15
CA PRO A 91 12.41 -8.33 -14.12
C PRO A 91 12.67 -8.70 -15.58
N GLU A 92 13.63 -9.62 -15.81
CA GLU A 92 14.06 -9.99 -17.16
C GLU A 92 13.19 -11.09 -17.79
N ASN A 93 12.57 -11.95 -16.95
CA ASN A 93 11.93 -13.17 -17.43
C ASN A 93 10.45 -13.34 -17.03
N ASN A 94 9.85 -12.39 -16.33
CA ASN A 94 8.52 -12.57 -15.70
C ASN A 94 7.46 -11.57 -16.19
N GLU A 95 7.26 -11.42 -17.50
CA GLU A 95 6.20 -10.55 -18.05
C GLU A 95 4.78 -10.93 -17.55
N GLU A 96 4.52 -12.23 -17.33
CA GLU A 96 3.24 -12.74 -16.84
C GLU A 96 3.23 -13.06 -15.33
N TYR A 97 4.19 -12.56 -14.56
CA TYR A 97 4.29 -12.90 -13.14
C TYR A 97 3.11 -12.35 -12.33
N LYS A 98 2.31 -13.26 -11.76
CA LYS A 98 1.09 -12.96 -10.99
C LYS A 98 1.28 -13.00 -9.49
N GLY A 99 2.49 -13.28 -9.03
CA GLY A 99 2.84 -13.39 -7.61
C GLY A 99 3.16 -12.04 -6.97
N LYS A 100 3.88 -12.09 -5.86
CA LYS A 100 4.28 -10.92 -5.08
C LYS A 100 5.44 -10.19 -5.78
N LYS A 101 5.16 -9.06 -6.42
CA LYS A 101 6.12 -8.25 -7.19
C LYS A 101 6.93 -7.27 -6.32
N VAL A 102 6.35 -6.82 -5.21
CA VAL A 102 6.98 -5.87 -4.28
C VAL A 102 6.97 -6.38 -2.85
N ASP A 103 7.93 -5.91 -2.06
CA ASP A 103 7.98 -6.10 -0.61
C ASP A 103 8.47 -4.80 0.06
N TYR A 104 8.52 -4.79 1.39
CA TYR A 104 8.86 -3.61 2.17
C TYR A 104 10.10 -3.90 3.02
N ILE A 105 11.09 -3.01 2.93
CA ILE A 105 12.30 -3.04 3.77
C ILE A 105 12.07 -2.09 4.94
N LYS A 106 12.16 -2.63 6.16
CA LYS A 106 12.07 -1.85 7.40
C LYS A 106 13.17 -0.78 7.44
N ARG A 107 12.80 0.46 7.82
CA ARG A 107 13.70 1.59 8.01
C ARG A 107 13.72 2.11 9.45
N SER A 108 12.68 1.79 10.25
CA SER A 108 12.55 2.19 11.65
C SER A 108 11.93 1.08 12.48
N ASP A 109 12.18 1.07 13.80
CA ASP A 109 11.60 0.10 14.73
C ASP A 109 10.10 0.29 14.92
N GLU A 110 9.58 1.48 14.67
CA GLU A 110 8.14 1.80 14.65
C GLU A 110 7.36 0.97 13.63
N TRP A 111 8.02 0.40 12.62
CA TRP A 111 7.39 -0.50 11.64
C TRP A 111 6.63 -1.65 12.27
N CYS A 112 7.16 -2.22 13.36
CA CYS A 112 6.57 -3.37 14.07
C CYS A 112 5.80 -2.96 15.34
N ASP A 113 5.69 -1.68 15.65
CA ASP A 113 5.05 -1.19 16.87
C ASP A 113 3.55 -1.54 16.89
N LYS A 114 3.13 -2.26 17.95
CA LYS A 114 1.74 -2.68 18.20
C LYS A 114 1.12 -1.99 19.41
N ASP A 115 1.88 -1.12 20.07
CA ASP A 115 1.43 -0.42 21.26
C ASP A 115 0.73 0.91 20.92
N ASN A 116 0.77 1.30 19.64
CA ASN A 116 0.12 2.48 19.12
C ASN A 116 -0.71 2.15 17.88
N GLU A 117 -1.64 3.03 17.55
CA GLU A 117 -2.28 3.12 16.24
C GLU A 117 -1.45 4.03 15.35
N TRP A 118 -1.66 3.94 14.05
CA TRP A 118 -0.86 4.66 13.08
C TRP A 118 -1.71 5.27 11.97
N LEU A 119 -1.51 6.56 11.71
CA LEU A 119 -1.72 7.12 10.40
C LEU A 119 -0.48 6.85 9.55
N TYR A 120 -0.65 6.65 8.26
CA TYR A 120 0.46 6.46 7.34
C TYR A 120 0.25 7.20 6.03
N LEU A 121 1.38 7.61 5.45
CA LEU A 121 1.43 8.17 4.11
C LEU A 121 2.21 7.19 3.22
N ILE A 122 1.78 7.05 1.95
CA ILE A 122 2.61 6.48 0.88
C ILE A 122 3.07 7.65 0.04
N THR A 123 4.37 7.70 -0.23
CA THR A 123 4.96 8.76 -1.05
C THR A 123 5.73 8.18 -2.22
N TYR A 124 5.70 8.89 -3.35
CA TYR A 124 6.54 8.64 -4.53
C TYR A 124 7.46 9.85 -4.70
N ASN A 125 8.78 9.65 -4.58
CA ASN A 125 9.76 10.75 -4.59
C ASN A 125 9.30 11.93 -3.71
N ASN A 126 8.97 11.63 -2.45
CA ASN A 126 8.51 12.63 -1.47
C ASN A 126 7.16 13.33 -1.78
N ARG A 127 6.39 12.84 -2.76
CA ARG A 127 5.04 13.33 -3.08
C ARG A 127 3.99 12.41 -2.49
N ILE A 128 3.05 12.96 -1.74
CA ILE A 128 2.02 12.20 -1.04
C ILE A 128 0.99 11.68 -2.04
N VAL A 129 0.90 10.37 -2.18
CA VAL A 129 -0.07 9.72 -3.07
C VAL A 129 -1.20 9.03 -2.31
N LYS A 130 -0.99 8.71 -1.02
CA LYS A 130 -2.01 8.09 -0.17
C LYS A 130 -1.87 8.51 1.28
N ILE A 131 -3.03 8.67 1.93
CA ILE A 131 -3.19 8.72 3.39
C ILE A 131 -4.03 7.50 3.79
N GLY A 132 -3.73 6.92 4.94
CA GLY A 132 -4.50 5.80 5.49
C GLY A 132 -4.18 5.56 6.96
N MET A 133 -4.88 4.61 7.57
CA MET A 133 -4.70 4.26 8.98
C MET A 133 -4.58 2.76 9.21
N THR A 134 -4.06 2.41 10.37
CA THR A 134 -4.12 1.05 10.92
C THR A 134 -4.22 1.06 12.43
N ILE A 135 -5.00 0.12 12.96
CA ILE A 135 -5.11 -0.17 14.41
C ILE A 135 -4.12 -1.25 14.84
N SER A 136 -3.37 -1.81 13.90
CA SER A 136 -2.29 -2.78 14.12
C SER A 136 -0.95 -2.15 13.74
N SER A 137 0.13 -2.92 13.78
CA SER A 137 1.42 -2.43 13.28
C SER A 137 1.35 -2.07 11.78
N LEU A 138 2.22 -1.16 11.39
CA LEU A 138 2.41 -0.85 9.96
C LEU A 138 2.88 -2.07 9.19
N GLU A 139 3.72 -2.93 9.78
CA GLU A 139 4.14 -4.20 9.19
C GLU A 139 2.95 -5.10 8.82
N ASP A 140 1.99 -5.28 9.74
CA ASP A 140 0.81 -6.12 9.49
C ASP A 140 -0.08 -5.51 8.40
N ARG A 141 -0.22 -4.18 8.39
CA ARG A 141 -0.96 -3.45 7.34
C ARG A 141 -0.35 -3.65 5.97
N TYR A 142 0.97 -3.52 5.85
CA TYR A 142 1.67 -3.64 4.57
C TYR A 142 1.87 -5.09 4.12
N LYS A 143 1.89 -6.06 5.04
CA LYS A 143 1.71 -7.48 4.69
C LYS A 143 0.38 -7.72 3.98
N SER A 144 -0.69 -7.06 4.43
CA SER A 144 -2.01 -7.11 3.77
C SER A 144 -1.97 -6.49 2.37
N TYR A 145 -1.29 -5.36 2.17
CA TYR A 145 -1.10 -4.79 0.84
C TYR A 145 -0.28 -5.72 -0.07
N SER A 146 0.82 -6.28 0.42
CA SER A 146 1.64 -7.23 -0.34
C SER A 146 0.88 -8.47 -0.83
N CYS A 147 -0.30 -8.77 -0.26
CA CYS A 147 -1.19 -9.82 -0.75
C CYS A 147 -2.04 -9.37 -1.96
N GLY A 148 -2.00 -8.09 -2.34
CA GLY A 148 -2.72 -7.53 -3.49
C GLY A 148 -2.12 -7.92 -4.83
N THR A 149 -1.83 -9.21 -5.03
CA THR A 149 -1.25 -9.74 -6.27
C THR A 149 -2.32 -10.01 -7.32
N THR A 150 -1.93 -10.03 -8.61
CA THR A 150 -2.81 -10.41 -9.71
C THR A 150 -3.45 -11.78 -9.46
N ARG A 151 -2.67 -12.77 -8.99
CA ARG A 151 -3.17 -14.11 -8.61
C ARG A 151 -4.23 -14.05 -7.50
N ALA A 152 -4.03 -13.21 -6.50
CA ALA A 152 -4.99 -13.07 -5.40
C ALA A 152 -6.26 -12.34 -5.84
N MET A 153 -6.13 -11.35 -6.73
CA MET A 153 -7.27 -10.66 -7.33
C MET A 153 -8.12 -11.59 -8.18
N GLU A 154 -7.50 -12.37 -9.06
CA GLU A 154 -8.19 -13.38 -9.89
C GLU A 154 -8.98 -14.38 -9.05
N LYS A 155 -8.43 -14.80 -7.89
CA LYS A 155 -9.08 -15.71 -6.92
C LYS A 155 -10.12 -15.02 -6.03
N GLY A 156 -10.26 -13.70 -6.09
CA GLY A 156 -11.13 -12.94 -5.19
C GLY A 156 -10.68 -12.96 -3.72
N SER A 157 -9.39 -13.21 -3.45
CA SER A 157 -8.82 -13.32 -2.10
C SER A 157 -8.13 -12.04 -1.61
N CYS A 158 -8.14 -10.95 -2.40
CA CYS A 158 -7.73 -9.62 -1.94
C CYS A 158 -8.77 -8.55 -2.30
N SER A 159 -8.70 -7.40 -1.62
CA SER A 159 -9.54 -6.27 -1.93
C SER A 159 -9.03 -5.53 -3.18
N THR A 160 -9.94 -4.85 -3.89
CA THR A 160 -9.59 -3.97 -5.01
C THR A 160 -8.57 -2.90 -4.60
N THR A 161 -8.72 -2.31 -3.40
CA THR A 161 -7.77 -1.32 -2.86
C THR A 161 -6.37 -1.90 -2.70
N ASN A 162 -6.23 -3.09 -2.11
CA ASN A 162 -4.93 -3.73 -1.92
C ASN A 162 -4.26 -4.01 -3.27
N TYR A 163 -5.03 -4.49 -4.25
CA TYR A 163 -4.54 -4.74 -5.60
C TYR A 163 -4.03 -3.46 -6.27
N ILE A 164 -4.84 -2.39 -6.30
CA ILE A 164 -4.48 -1.12 -6.93
C ILE A 164 -3.21 -0.53 -6.29
N ILE A 165 -3.15 -0.48 -4.95
CA ILE A 165 -1.98 0.07 -4.25
C ILE A 165 -0.73 -0.76 -4.56
N THR A 166 -0.84 -2.09 -4.59
CA THR A 166 0.30 -2.97 -4.89
C THR A 166 0.80 -2.79 -6.31
N GLU A 167 -0.09 -2.73 -7.29
CA GLU A 167 0.27 -2.53 -8.70
C GLU A 167 0.83 -1.11 -8.94
N CYS A 168 0.26 -0.08 -8.33
CA CYS A 168 0.80 1.28 -8.41
C CYS A 168 2.19 1.38 -7.78
N ASN A 169 2.40 0.80 -6.60
CA ASN A 169 3.72 0.76 -5.95
C ASN A 169 4.73 -0.01 -6.80
N PHE A 170 4.33 -1.15 -7.38
CA PHE A 170 5.18 -1.92 -8.27
C PHE A 170 5.64 -1.10 -9.48
N ASN A 171 4.70 -0.43 -10.15
CA ASN A 171 5.02 0.38 -11.31
C ASN A 171 5.85 1.62 -10.95
N ALA A 172 5.63 2.21 -9.77
CA ALA A 172 6.44 3.30 -9.26
C ALA A 172 7.91 2.86 -9.06
N VAL A 173 8.13 1.75 -8.34
CA VAL A 173 9.49 1.21 -8.11
C VAL A 173 10.15 0.78 -9.42
N LYS A 174 9.40 0.14 -10.34
CA LYS A 174 9.90 -0.25 -11.67
C LYS A 174 10.37 0.94 -12.49
N LYS A 175 9.74 2.10 -12.32
CA LYS A 175 10.13 3.39 -12.95
C LYS A 175 11.26 4.11 -12.23
N GLY A 176 11.85 3.53 -11.19
CA GLY A 176 12.91 4.14 -10.39
C GLY A 176 12.43 5.21 -9.41
N LEU A 177 11.13 5.32 -9.15
CA LEU A 177 10.63 6.22 -8.11
C LEU A 177 10.92 5.61 -6.74
N LYS A 178 11.38 6.44 -5.81
CA LYS A 178 11.50 6.06 -4.41
C LYS A 178 10.12 6.02 -3.78
N VAL A 179 9.71 4.85 -3.31
CA VAL A 179 8.40 4.63 -2.67
C VAL A 179 8.62 4.43 -1.18
N GLU A 180 8.23 5.41 -0.38
CA GLU A 180 8.40 5.38 1.08
C GLU A 180 7.07 5.32 1.81
N ILE A 181 7.10 4.67 2.97
CA ILE A 181 6.02 4.61 3.92
C ILE A 181 6.41 5.46 5.11
N LEU A 182 5.63 6.50 5.36
CA LEU A 182 5.80 7.36 6.51
C LEU A 182 4.70 7.10 7.52
N GLY A 183 5.04 7.12 8.80
CA GLY A 183 4.11 6.92 9.91
C GLY A 183 3.94 8.17 10.74
N ILE A 184 2.73 8.41 11.23
CA ILE A 184 2.40 9.36 12.30
C ILE A 184 1.82 8.52 13.45
N LYS A 185 2.43 8.62 14.62
CA LYS A 185 2.05 7.82 15.80
C LYS A 185 0.78 8.39 16.43
N CYS A 186 -0.23 7.55 16.57
CA CYS A 186 -1.49 7.86 17.24
C CYS A 186 -1.60 7.04 18.54
N PRO A 187 -1.26 7.60 19.70
CA PRO A 187 -1.35 6.87 20.95
C PRO A 187 -2.81 6.55 21.28
N PHE A 188 -3.04 5.36 21.85
CA PHE A 188 -4.36 5.00 22.36
C PHE A 188 -4.77 5.93 23.50
N GLU A 189 -5.97 6.45 23.45
CA GLU A 189 -6.60 7.05 24.63
C GLU A 189 -6.94 5.95 25.63
N LYS A 190 -6.71 6.23 26.93
CA LYS A 190 -7.06 5.33 28.02
C LYS A 190 -8.27 5.88 28.76
N LYS A 191 -9.33 5.09 28.82
CA LYS A 191 -10.56 5.46 29.53
C LYS A 191 -10.88 4.41 30.59
N GLU A 192 -11.12 4.86 31.83
CA GLU A 192 -11.64 4.00 32.87
C GLU A 192 -13.15 3.77 32.65
N ILE A 193 -13.55 2.51 32.59
CA ILE A 193 -14.95 2.12 32.39
C ILE A 193 -15.34 1.19 33.53
N THR A 194 -16.41 1.56 34.24
CA THR A 194 -17.05 0.72 35.26
C THR A 194 -18.36 0.17 34.73
N ARG A 195 -18.46 -1.14 34.61
CA ARG A 195 -19.70 -1.85 34.24
C ARG A 195 -19.77 -3.18 34.98
N TYR A 196 -21.00 -3.59 35.30
CA TYR A 196 -21.27 -4.85 36.01
C TYR A 196 -20.49 -5.02 37.32
N GLY A 197 -20.24 -3.90 38.03
CA GLY A 197 -19.46 -3.91 39.26
C GLY A 197 -17.95 -4.07 39.11
N VAL A 198 -17.45 -4.06 37.87
CA VAL A 198 -16.01 -4.18 37.53
C VAL A 198 -15.52 -2.90 36.91
N THR A 199 -14.40 -2.38 37.40
CA THR A 199 -13.69 -1.23 36.81
C THR A 199 -12.49 -1.72 36.01
N LYS A 200 -12.37 -1.25 34.76
CA LYS A 200 -11.27 -1.60 33.86
C LYS A 200 -10.82 -0.40 33.04
N ILE A 201 -9.51 -0.25 32.86
CA ILE A 201 -8.93 0.70 31.89
C ILE A 201 -9.03 0.08 30.50
N CYS A 202 -9.77 0.75 29.62
CA CYS A 202 -9.94 0.34 28.22
C CYS A 202 -9.11 1.27 27.32
N LYS A 203 -8.47 0.68 26.31
CA LYS A 203 -7.86 1.44 25.21
C LYS A 203 -8.98 1.87 24.27
N MET A 204 -9.03 3.16 23.95
CA MET A 204 -9.98 3.74 22.99
C MET A 204 -9.23 4.09 21.70
N SER A 205 -9.75 3.63 20.59
CA SER A 205 -9.22 3.95 19.27
C SER A 205 -9.79 5.29 18.80
N SER A 206 -8.91 6.18 18.34
CA SER A 206 -9.29 7.46 17.69
C SER A 206 -8.71 7.62 16.30
N VAL A 207 -7.88 6.67 15.84
CA VAL A 207 -7.13 6.80 14.57
C VAL A 207 -8.04 6.93 13.35
N ARG A 208 -9.25 6.37 13.39
CA ARG A 208 -10.22 6.53 12.28
C ARG A 208 -10.70 7.97 12.14
N ASP A 209 -10.99 8.62 13.25
CA ASP A 209 -11.40 10.03 13.27
C ASP A 209 -10.22 10.91 12.85
N GLN A 210 -9.01 10.59 13.32
CA GLN A 210 -7.79 11.27 12.90
C GLN A 210 -7.49 11.08 11.39
N GLU A 211 -7.73 9.89 10.80
CA GLU A 211 -7.64 9.68 9.35
C GLU A 211 -8.64 10.59 8.60
N THR A 212 -9.85 10.71 9.10
CA THR A 212 -10.86 11.61 8.53
C THR A 212 -10.38 13.06 8.59
N MET A 213 -9.96 13.52 9.77
CA MET A 213 -9.48 14.90 9.97
C MET A 213 -8.28 15.24 9.07
N ILE A 214 -7.27 14.37 9.00
CA ILE A 214 -6.08 14.61 8.17
C ILE A 214 -6.41 14.59 6.67
N THR A 215 -7.35 13.74 6.26
CA THR A 215 -7.80 13.67 4.86
C THR A 215 -8.63 14.89 4.47
N GLU A 216 -9.46 15.40 5.38
CA GLU A 216 -10.20 16.65 5.19
C GLU A 216 -9.25 17.86 5.14
N CYS A 217 -8.27 17.91 6.04
CA CYS A 217 -7.22 18.94 6.02
C CYS A 217 -6.49 18.94 4.67
N PHE A 218 -6.08 17.78 4.17
CA PHE A 218 -5.46 17.65 2.86
C PHE A 218 -6.36 18.17 1.73
N ARG A 219 -7.64 17.75 1.74
CA ARG A 219 -8.61 18.18 0.72
C ARG A 219 -8.85 19.68 0.73
N ASN A 220 -9.01 20.27 1.91
CA ASN A 220 -9.28 21.69 2.07
C ASN A 220 -8.07 22.55 1.64
N THR A 221 -6.86 22.05 1.88
CA THR A 221 -5.63 22.78 1.53
C THR A 221 -5.30 22.70 0.05
N TYR A 222 -5.42 21.50 -0.54
CA TYR A 222 -4.95 21.27 -1.90
C TYR A 222 -6.08 21.13 -2.93
N ASN A 223 -7.33 21.28 -2.49
CA ASN A 223 -8.53 21.11 -3.31
C ASN A 223 -8.59 19.76 -4.06
N GLN A 224 -7.95 18.75 -3.50
CA GLN A 224 -7.90 17.37 -4.05
C GLN A 224 -7.73 16.35 -2.92
N LYS A 225 -8.06 15.09 -3.20
CA LYS A 225 -7.72 13.94 -2.32
C LYS A 225 -6.34 13.40 -2.71
N PRO A 226 -5.62 12.72 -1.78
CA PRO A 226 -4.47 11.93 -2.19
C PRO A 226 -4.90 10.93 -3.26
N VAL A 227 -4.16 10.89 -4.38
CA VAL A 227 -4.60 10.21 -5.62
C VAL A 227 -4.93 8.72 -5.44
N LEU A 228 -4.22 8.00 -4.56
CA LEU A 228 -4.49 6.58 -4.29
C LEU A 228 -5.48 6.34 -3.12
N CYS A 229 -6.23 7.34 -2.67
CA CYS A 229 -7.35 7.15 -1.76
C CYS A 229 -8.57 6.64 -2.53
N VAL A 230 -8.53 5.35 -2.87
CA VAL A 230 -9.49 4.64 -3.76
C VAL A 230 -10.92 4.56 -3.19
N GLN A 231 -11.05 4.57 -1.86
CA GLN A 231 -12.36 4.53 -1.19
C GLN A 231 -12.80 5.95 -0.82
N GLU A 232 -14.03 6.29 -1.21
CA GLU A 232 -14.71 7.42 -0.60
C GLU A 232 -15.09 7.03 0.82
N GLY A 233 -14.68 7.85 1.80
CA GLY A 233 -15.14 7.69 3.17
C GLY A 233 -16.66 7.66 3.18
N LYS A 234 -17.24 6.60 3.75
CA LYS A 234 -18.67 6.50 4.01
C LYS A 234 -19.00 7.33 5.24
#